data_d37c58bc8a1ec4761a75911d4466b3a2
#
_entry.id   d37c58bc8a1ec4761a75911d4466b3a2
#
_cell.length_a   1.000
_cell.length_b   1.000
_cell.length_c   1.000
_cell.angle_alpha   90.00
_cell.angle_beta   90.00
_cell.angle_gamma   90.00
#
_symmetry.space_group_name_H-M   'P 1'
#
loop_
_entity.id
_entity.type
_entity.pdbx_description
1 polymer ?
#
loop_
_entity_poly.entity_id
_entity_poly.type
_entity_poly.pdbx_seq_one_letter_code
_entity_poly.pdbx_strand_id
1 'polypeptide(L)'
;VCLLPQDPTTIFEKDTVMADLVQDISQKDESYLQNIINLCDLSELLYMHPYDLSGGEQQRAALAKVLLKRPRILLLDEPTKGLDALFKKKLAGILLNLKIRGISIIMVSHDIEFCAQYSDNCAFLFDGEIISKDEPRAFFSGNNFYTTSANRIARHIIPNAITTDDVIYAIGGSPVITKSSPKHNSRDSALPPLLTPVKTNIITDKGSKGSVFFSVLSLLLIPLCIFLGMKFIHERPYYYISIAIILLSIIPFIVMFEGRKPQARELVTIAVLCTIGVIGKIAFYMIPQFKPTVAIIIISAMALGSQRGFLIGVITAFVSNIFLGQGPWTPWQMFACGLIGFISGFMYKKEALPKTTVPICIFGFLITLLIYGGIMNPAALIMANDTISMSTLAAYYISGIPYDIIHAASTVIFLIVLAKPMLTKLDRVKKKYGLLLKGRNSYN
;
A
#
# COMPACT_ATOMS: atom_id res chain seq x y z
N VAL A 1 13.75 -32.71 8.10
CA VAL A 1 14.12 -31.42 8.67
C VAL A 1 13.66 -30.33 7.72
N CYS A 2 13.00 -29.29 8.21
CA CYS A 2 12.62 -28.14 7.41
C CYS A 2 13.00 -26.85 8.15
N LEU A 3 13.38 -25.82 7.37
CA LEU A 3 13.78 -24.51 7.88
C LEU A 3 12.74 -23.46 7.48
N LEU A 4 12.31 -22.65 8.45
CA LEU A 4 11.64 -21.38 8.21
C LEU A 4 12.70 -20.28 8.32
N PRO A 5 13.06 -19.63 7.20
CA PRO A 5 14.09 -18.59 7.20
C PRO A 5 13.61 -17.29 7.86
N GLN A 6 14.54 -16.44 8.26
CA GLN A 6 14.27 -15.13 8.86
C GLN A 6 13.42 -14.22 7.96
N ASP A 7 13.67 -14.25 6.64
CA ASP A 7 12.83 -13.57 5.64
C ASP A 7 11.88 -14.59 4.99
N PRO A 8 10.58 -14.59 5.38
CA PRO A 8 9.62 -15.53 4.85
C PRO A 8 9.35 -15.38 3.35
N THR A 9 9.71 -14.23 2.77
CA THR A 9 9.47 -13.97 1.34
C THR A 9 10.33 -14.83 0.42
N THR A 10 11.46 -15.31 0.93
CA THR A 10 12.44 -16.11 0.16
C THR A 10 11.92 -17.48 -0.26
N ILE A 11 10.87 -17.99 0.38
CA ILE A 11 10.33 -19.32 0.08
C ILE A 11 9.08 -19.27 -0.83
N PHE A 12 8.57 -18.07 -1.16
CA PHE A 12 7.40 -17.94 -2.05
C PHE A 12 7.82 -17.86 -3.52
N GLU A 13 7.20 -18.73 -4.34
CA GLU A 13 7.50 -18.87 -5.76
C GLU A 13 6.31 -18.55 -6.66
N LYS A 14 5.09 -18.56 -6.13
CA LYS A 14 3.85 -18.45 -6.92
C LYS A 14 3.12 -17.11 -6.67
N ASP A 15 2.20 -16.81 -7.59
CA ASP A 15 1.42 -15.58 -7.55
C ASP A 15 0.31 -15.57 -6.49
N THR A 16 -0.04 -16.71 -5.90
CA THR A 16 -1.03 -16.80 -4.82
C THR A 16 -0.55 -17.73 -3.72
N VAL A 17 -0.98 -17.47 -2.49
CA VAL A 17 -0.68 -18.33 -1.32
C VAL A 17 -1.15 -19.76 -1.59
N MET A 18 -2.37 -19.95 -2.13
CA MET A 18 -2.90 -21.28 -2.43
C MET A 18 -2.03 -22.03 -3.43
N ALA A 19 -1.57 -21.36 -4.50
CA ALA A 19 -0.71 -21.98 -5.50
C ALA A 19 0.64 -22.42 -4.92
N ASP A 20 1.19 -21.61 -3.99
CA ASP A 20 2.41 -21.97 -3.25
C ASP A 20 2.23 -23.17 -2.33
N LEU A 21 1.08 -23.24 -1.64
CA LEU A 21 0.79 -24.35 -0.71
C LEU A 21 0.52 -25.67 -1.43
N VAL A 22 -0.13 -25.62 -2.58
CA VAL A 22 -0.51 -26.85 -3.35
C VAL A 22 0.68 -27.41 -4.15
N GLN A 23 1.68 -26.62 -4.46
CA GLN A 23 2.82 -27.04 -5.29
C GLN A 23 3.52 -28.29 -4.77
N ASP A 24 3.62 -28.45 -3.46
CA ASP A 24 4.37 -29.53 -2.78
C ASP A 24 3.46 -30.69 -2.31
N ILE A 25 2.16 -30.70 -2.69
CA ILE A 25 1.18 -31.67 -2.21
C ILE A 25 0.75 -32.64 -3.31
N SER A 26 0.73 -33.93 -2.98
CA SER A 26 0.07 -34.95 -3.81
C SER A 26 -1.46 -34.87 -3.62
N GLN A 27 -2.24 -35.11 -4.67
CA GLN A 27 -3.73 -35.01 -4.69
C GLN A 27 -4.46 -35.77 -3.57
N LYS A 28 -3.77 -36.65 -2.81
CA LYS A 28 -4.36 -37.43 -1.72
C LYS A 28 -4.38 -36.74 -0.34
N ASP A 29 -3.78 -35.57 -0.20
CA ASP A 29 -3.58 -34.89 1.10
C ASP A 29 -4.41 -33.63 1.30
N GLU A 30 -5.56 -33.50 0.64
CA GLU A 30 -6.42 -32.31 0.70
C GLU A 30 -6.92 -32.03 2.14
N SER A 31 -7.22 -33.07 2.93
CA SER A 31 -7.61 -32.92 4.32
C SER A 31 -6.47 -32.37 5.20
N TYR A 32 -5.24 -32.78 4.91
CA TYR A 32 -4.05 -32.26 5.61
C TYR A 32 -3.78 -30.80 5.26
N LEU A 33 -3.90 -30.43 3.98
CA LEU A 33 -3.80 -29.06 3.52
C LEU A 33 -4.81 -28.15 4.26
N GLN A 34 -6.08 -28.58 4.33
CA GLN A 34 -7.13 -27.81 5.00
C GLN A 34 -6.85 -27.65 6.50
N ASN A 35 -6.32 -28.69 7.16
CA ASN A 35 -5.91 -28.60 8.55
C ASN A 35 -4.77 -27.59 8.78
N ILE A 36 -3.78 -27.54 7.90
CA ILE A 36 -2.67 -26.57 7.99
C ILE A 36 -3.16 -25.14 7.69
N ILE A 37 -4.03 -24.96 6.70
CA ILE A 37 -4.66 -23.68 6.39
C ILE A 37 -5.39 -23.13 7.64
N ASN A 38 -6.19 -23.97 8.30
CA ASN A 38 -6.91 -23.60 9.50
C ASN A 38 -5.98 -23.32 10.69
N LEU A 39 -4.95 -24.17 10.89
CA LEU A 39 -3.95 -24.02 11.95
C LEU A 39 -3.21 -22.67 11.83
N CYS A 40 -2.85 -22.28 10.61
CA CYS A 40 -2.13 -21.04 10.32
C CYS A 40 -3.05 -19.84 10.06
N ASP A 41 -4.39 -20.01 10.14
CA ASP A 41 -5.38 -18.94 9.96
C ASP A 41 -5.19 -18.23 8.60
N LEU A 42 -5.19 -19.01 7.50
CA LEU A 42 -4.90 -18.53 6.15
C LEU A 42 -6.13 -18.47 5.23
N SER A 43 -7.31 -18.88 5.69
CA SER A 43 -8.51 -19.07 4.85
C SER A 43 -8.87 -17.85 4.01
N GLU A 44 -8.72 -16.64 4.56
CA GLU A 44 -9.01 -15.38 3.86
C GLU A 44 -7.86 -14.90 2.96
N LEU A 45 -6.69 -15.52 3.07
CA LEU A 45 -5.45 -15.07 2.42
C LEU A 45 -5.05 -15.93 1.20
N LEU A 46 -5.76 -17.03 0.96
CA LEU A 46 -5.37 -18.05 -0.02
C LEU A 46 -5.20 -17.53 -1.46
N TYR A 47 -6.03 -16.58 -1.86
CA TYR A 47 -6.02 -16.00 -3.20
C TYR A 47 -5.21 -14.71 -3.30
N MET A 48 -4.57 -14.29 -2.21
CA MET A 48 -3.69 -13.12 -2.20
C MET A 48 -2.30 -13.49 -2.69
N HIS A 49 -1.62 -12.51 -3.27
CA HIS A 49 -0.21 -12.69 -3.60
C HIS A 49 0.63 -12.65 -2.31
N PRO A 50 1.62 -13.57 -2.11
CA PRO A 50 2.41 -13.63 -0.89
C PRO A 50 3.08 -12.29 -0.48
N TYR A 51 3.50 -11.50 -1.46
CA TYR A 51 4.09 -10.18 -1.21
C TYR A 51 3.08 -9.08 -0.85
N ASP A 52 1.77 -9.34 -1.00
CA ASP A 52 0.71 -8.41 -0.59
C ASP A 52 0.30 -8.61 0.88
N LEU A 53 0.78 -9.66 1.51
CA LEU A 53 0.54 -9.99 2.91
C LEU A 53 1.33 -9.07 3.85
N SER A 54 0.77 -8.81 5.04
CA SER A 54 1.54 -8.22 6.14
C SER A 54 2.67 -9.16 6.59
N GLY A 55 3.72 -8.64 7.26
CA GLY A 55 4.84 -9.48 7.70
C GLY A 55 4.41 -10.68 8.55
N GLY A 56 3.41 -10.50 9.41
CA GLY A 56 2.86 -11.61 10.22
C GLY A 56 2.07 -12.62 9.40
N GLU A 57 1.33 -12.20 8.38
CA GLU A 57 0.63 -13.09 7.46
C GLU A 57 1.60 -13.85 6.56
N GLN A 58 2.68 -13.19 6.12
CA GLN A 58 3.77 -13.84 5.39
C GLN A 58 4.44 -14.93 6.23
N GLN A 59 4.68 -14.64 7.51
CA GLN A 59 5.26 -15.62 8.45
C GLN A 59 4.35 -16.83 8.63
N ARG A 60 3.03 -16.65 8.75
CA ARG A 60 2.05 -17.74 8.82
C ARG A 60 1.98 -18.56 7.55
N ALA A 61 1.94 -17.90 6.40
CA ALA A 61 1.92 -18.57 5.10
C ALA A 61 3.22 -19.37 4.87
N ALA A 62 4.36 -18.80 5.22
CA ALA A 62 5.65 -19.48 5.16
C ALA A 62 5.72 -20.69 6.09
N LEU A 63 5.24 -20.54 7.32
CA LEU A 63 5.14 -21.65 8.29
C LEU A 63 4.24 -22.78 7.74
N ALA A 64 3.09 -22.43 7.17
CA ALA A 64 2.19 -23.40 6.54
C ALA A 64 2.90 -24.18 5.42
N LYS A 65 3.61 -23.48 4.50
CA LYS A 65 4.36 -24.11 3.42
C LYS A 65 5.42 -25.09 3.94
N VAL A 66 6.13 -24.71 5.00
CA VAL A 66 7.12 -25.58 5.64
C VAL A 66 6.47 -26.80 6.33
N LEU A 67 5.32 -26.61 6.99
CA LEU A 67 4.60 -27.69 7.67
C LEU A 67 4.00 -28.73 6.72
N LEU A 68 3.60 -28.30 5.51
CA LEU A 68 3.09 -29.22 4.48
C LEU A 68 4.11 -30.27 4.06
N LYS A 69 5.42 -30.03 4.25
CA LYS A 69 6.50 -31.02 4.05
C LYS A 69 6.59 -32.05 5.17
N ARG A 70 5.70 -32.03 6.17
CA ARG A 70 5.63 -32.97 7.31
C ARG A 70 6.98 -33.13 8.04
N PRO A 71 7.62 -32.05 8.51
CA PRO A 71 8.90 -32.15 9.18
C PRO A 71 8.79 -32.92 10.49
N ARG A 72 9.79 -33.73 10.80
CA ARG A 72 10.00 -34.26 12.17
C ARG A 72 10.77 -33.25 13.02
N ILE A 73 11.62 -32.45 12.42
CA ILE A 73 12.38 -31.35 13.03
C ILE A 73 12.10 -30.08 12.29
N LEU A 74 11.66 -29.08 13.02
CA LEU A 74 11.36 -27.73 12.51
C LEU A 74 12.41 -26.75 13.02
N LEU A 75 13.15 -26.15 12.11
CA LEU A 75 14.12 -25.08 12.39
C LEU A 75 13.45 -23.75 12.12
N LEU A 76 13.53 -22.82 13.07
CA LEU A 76 12.92 -21.49 12.98
C LEU A 76 13.99 -20.43 13.21
N ASP A 77 14.19 -19.57 12.22
CA ASP A 77 15.12 -18.43 12.31
C ASP A 77 14.34 -17.14 12.51
N GLU A 78 14.48 -16.54 13.72
CA GLU A 78 13.80 -15.29 14.14
C GLU A 78 12.29 -15.26 13.87
N PRO A 79 11.52 -16.29 14.23
CA PRO A 79 10.11 -16.40 13.85
C PRO A 79 9.22 -15.33 14.49
N THR A 80 9.68 -14.63 15.53
CA THR A 80 8.95 -13.57 16.25
C THR A 80 9.26 -12.16 15.75
N LYS A 81 10.21 -12.02 14.81
CA LYS A 81 10.66 -10.72 14.33
C LYS A 81 9.53 -9.97 13.61
N GLY A 82 9.28 -8.72 14.04
CA GLY A 82 8.27 -7.86 13.42
C GLY A 82 6.82 -8.25 13.74
N LEU A 83 6.58 -9.20 14.63
CA LEU A 83 5.25 -9.59 15.07
C LEU A 83 4.77 -8.75 16.25
N ASP A 84 3.49 -8.41 16.26
CA ASP A 84 2.82 -7.82 17.42
C ASP A 84 2.58 -8.85 18.53
N ALA A 85 2.22 -8.38 19.73
CA ALA A 85 2.03 -9.25 20.90
C ALA A 85 0.90 -10.28 20.72
N LEU A 86 -0.18 -9.92 20.00
CA LEU A 86 -1.29 -10.84 19.73
C LEU A 86 -0.84 -11.96 18.82
N PHE A 87 -0.05 -11.60 17.83
CA PHE A 87 0.45 -12.56 16.85
C PHE A 87 1.51 -13.49 17.43
N LYS A 88 2.40 -13.00 18.31
CA LYS A 88 3.34 -13.85 19.05
C LYS A 88 2.61 -14.94 19.87
N LYS A 89 1.47 -14.58 20.50
CA LYS A 89 0.62 -15.56 21.19
C LYS A 89 0.03 -16.61 20.26
N LYS A 90 -0.43 -16.20 19.05
CA LYS A 90 -0.93 -17.17 18.04
C LYS A 90 0.17 -18.10 17.57
N LEU A 91 1.37 -17.58 17.28
CA LEU A 91 2.54 -18.38 16.91
C LEU A 91 2.90 -19.37 18.01
N ALA A 92 2.96 -18.93 19.26
CA ALA A 92 3.21 -19.82 20.41
C ALA A 92 2.20 -20.95 20.47
N GLY A 93 0.89 -20.66 20.29
CA GLY A 93 -0.16 -21.67 20.22
C GLY A 93 0.07 -22.69 19.11
N ILE A 94 0.49 -22.25 17.93
CA ILE A 94 0.83 -23.13 16.80
C ILE A 94 2.02 -24.02 17.18
N LEU A 95 3.11 -23.46 17.69
CA LEU A 95 4.32 -24.19 18.04
C LEU A 95 4.05 -25.22 19.15
N LEU A 96 3.27 -24.87 20.17
CA LEU A 96 2.85 -25.82 21.24
C LEU A 96 2.01 -26.97 20.67
N ASN A 97 1.08 -26.70 19.75
CA ASN A 97 0.30 -27.75 19.08
C ASN A 97 1.19 -28.70 18.25
N LEU A 98 2.20 -28.17 17.57
CA LEU A 98 3.16 -28.98 16.80
C LEU A 98 3.99 -29.84 17.70
N LYS A 99 4.45 -29.32 18.86
CA LYS A 99 5.18 -30.06 19.90
C LYS A 99 4.35 -31.21 20.43
N ILE A 100 3.06 -30.99 20.76
CA ILE A 100 2.14 -32.04 21.22
C ILE A 100 2.01 -33.15 20.17
N ARG A 101 2.12 -32.85 18.88
CA ARG A 101 2.11 -33.81 17.77
C ARG A 101 3.46 -34.51 17.55
N GLY A 102 4.47 -34.29 18.42
CA GLY A 102 5.77 -34.95 18.37
C GLY A 102 6.78 -34.33 17.42
N ILE A 103 6.56 -33.09 16.96
CA ILE A 103 7.53 -32.35 16.14
C ILE A 103 8.55 -31.68 17.07
N SER A 104 9.85 -31.96 16.85
CA SER A 104 10.94 -31.28 17.55
C SER A 104 11.15 -29.88 16.92
N ILE A 105 11.22 -28.85 17.76
CA ILE A 105 11.36 -27.45 17.30
C ILE A 105 12.69 -26.91 17.84
N ILE A 106 13.51 -26.38 16.95
CA ILE A 106 14.71 -25.63 17.28
C ILE A 106 14.52 -24.21 16.76
N MET A 107 14.62 -23.23 17.64
CA MET A 107 14.38 -21.84 17.32
C MET A 107 15.59 -20.98 17.68
N VAL A 108 16.03 -20.14 16.75
CA VAL A 108 16.97 -19.05 17.02
C VAL A 108 16.16 -17.76 17.15
N SER A 109 16.32 -17.03 18.26
CA SER A 109 15.57 -15.79 18.47
C SER A 109 16.29 -14.84 19.41
N HIS A 110 16.12 -13.54 19.16
CA HIS A 110 16.49 -12.47 20.08
C HIS A 110 15.35 -12.07 21.03
N ASP A 111 14.17 -12.71 20.89
CA ASP A 111 13.02 -12.47 21.76
C ASP A 111 13.13 -13.32 23.05
N ILE A 112 13.88 -12.78 24.00
CA ILE A 112 14.17 -13.43 25.29
C ILE A 112 12.88 -13.75 26.05
N GLU A 113 11.89 -12.85 26.02
CA GLU A 113 10.60 -13.03 26.70
C GLU A 113 9.82 -14.21 26.11
N PHE A 114 9.82 -14.34 24.78
CA PHE A 114 9.19 -15.47 24.09
C PHE A 114 9.89 -16.79 24.43
N CYS A 115 11.22 -16.79 24.41
CA CYS A 115 12.01 -17.99 24.78
C CYS A 115 11.77 -18.37 26.22
N ALA A 116 11.77 -17.42 27.15
CA ALA A 116 11.54 -17.71 28.59
C ALA A 116 10.15 -18.31 28.86
N GLN A 117 9.15 -17.94 28.09
CA GLN A 117 7.77 -18.36 28.30
C GLN A 117 7.41 -19.67 27.60
N TYR A 118 8.01 -19.99 26.44
CA TYR A 118 7.53 -21.06 25.58
C TYR A 118 8.54 -22.17 25.26
N SER A 119 9.84 -22.04 25.59
CA SER A 119 10.83 -23.08 25.34
C SER A 119 10.98 -24.05 26.51
N ASP A 120 11.44 -25.25 26.20
CA ASP A 120 11.77 -26.28 27.21
C ASP A 120 13.23 -26.18 27.67
N ASN A 121 14.12 -25.81 26.74
CA ASN A 121 15.53 -25.61 26.98
C ASN A 121 16.00 -24.35 26.23
N CYS A 122 16.90 -23.61 26.83
CA CYS A 122 17.58 -22.48 26.24
C CYS A 122 19.07 -22.74 26.15
N ALA A 123 19.69 -22.30 25.07
CA ALA A 123 21.12 -22.34 24.89
C ALA A 123 21.64 -21.00 24.41
N PHE A 124 22.79 -20.58 24.94
CA PHE A 124 23.47 -19.39 24.50
C PHE A 124 24.61 -19.77 23.54
N LEU A 125 24.47 -19.32 22.29
CA LEU A 125 25.47 -19.51 21.24
C LEU A 125 26.30 -18.24 21.08
N PHE A 126 27.62 -18.39 21.19
CA PHE A 126 28.57 -17.29 21.01
C PHE A 126 29.82 -17.80 20.29
N ASP A 127 30.25 -17.09 19.27
CA ASP A 127 31.45 -17.42 18.46
C ASP A 127 31.46 -18.88 17.94
N GLY A 128 30.27 -19.39 17.57
CA GLY A 128 30.12 -20.75 17.05
C GLY A 128 30.02 -21.85 18.09
N GLU A 129 30.14 -21.55 19.39
CA GLU A 129 30.09 -22.50 20.50
C GLU A 129 28.89 -22.27 21.42
N ILE A 130 28.38 -23.35 22.00
CA ILE A 130 27.34 -23.28 23.04
C ILE A 130 28.01 -23.05 24.39
N ILE A 131 27.90 -21.81 24.87
CA ILE A 131 28.50 -21.36 26.13
C ILE A 131 27.72 -21.88 27.37
N SER A 132 26.40 -21.90 27.28
CA SER A 132 25.53 -22.38 28.35
C SER A 132 24.26 -22.99 27.75
N LYS A 133 23.72 -23.99 28.46
CA LYS A 133 22.45 -24.66 28.14
C LYS A 133 21.76 -25.07 29.40
N ASP A 134 20.49 -24.69 29.56
CA ASP A 134 19.69 -25.04 30.74
C ASP A 134 18.19 -24.89 30.47
N GLU A 135 17.36 -25.31 31.42
CA GLU A 135 15.93 -24.96 31.43
C GLU A 135 15.72 -23.44 31.56
N PRO A 136 14.66 -22.85 31.01
CA PRO A 136 14.47 -21.40 30.97
C PRO A 136 14.62 -20.72 32.35
N ARG A 137 14.10 -21.34 33.45
CA ARG A 137 14.21 -20.72 34.77
C ARG A 137 15.64 -20.63 35.23
N ALA A 138 16.40 -21.72 35.16
CA ALA A 138 17.81 -21.73 35.54
C ALA A 138 18.64 -20.83 34.60
N PHE A 139 18.36 -20.90 33.31
CA PHE A 139 19.08 -20.13 32.29
C PHE A 139 18.96 -18.63 32.50
N PHE A 140 17.72 -18.10 32.65
CA PHE A 140 17.47 -16.65 32.73
C PHE A 140 17.64 -16.06 34.13
N SER A 141 17.43 -16.85 35.22
CA SER A 141 17.67 -16.38 36.59
C SER A 141 19.15 -16.35 36.96
N GLY A 142 19.93 -17.25 36.42
CA GLY A 142 21.38 -17.35 36.68
C GLY A 142 22.23 -16.38 35.82
N ASN A 143 21.67 -15.71 34.83
CA ASN A 143 22.44 -14.91 33.90
C ASN A 143 22.20 -13.40 34.12
N ASN A 144 23.29 -12.63 34.28
CA ASN A 144 23.22 -11.18 34.50
C ASN A 144 23.07 -10.37 33.25
N PHE A 145 23.53 -10.90 32.12
CA PHE A 145 23.55 -10.14 30.83
C PHE A 145 22.36 -10.49 29.95
N TYR A 146 21.97 -11.76 29.87
CA TYR A 146 20.88 -12.27 29.03
C TYR A 146 19.74 -12.78 29.92
N THR A 147 18.95 -11.84 30.44
CA THR A 147 17.81 -12.15 31.29
C THR A 147 16.58 -11.34 30.87
N THR A 148 15.42 -11.84 31.25
CA THR A 148 14.12 -11.18 30.94
C THR A 148 13.97 -9.86 31.68
N SER A 149 13.10 -9.00 31.16
CA SER A 149 12.74 -7.74 31.83
C SER A 149 12.13 -7.99 33.21
N ALA A 150 11.29 -9.03 33.33
CA ALA A 150 10.69 -9.43 34.60
C ALA A 150 11.77 -9.81 35.64
N ASN A 151 12.74 -10.62 35.26
CA ASN A 151 13.84 -11.00 36.17
C ASN A 151 14.71 -9.81 36.53
N ARG A 152 15.05 -8.95 35.54
CA ARG A 152 15.88 -7.76 35.78
C ARG A 152 15.28 -6.83 36.80
N ILE A 153 13.95 -6.66 36.80
CA ILE A 153 13.24 -5.80 37.75
C ILE A 153 13.06 -6.49 39.12
N ALA A 154 12.68 -7.76 39.12
CA ALA A 154 12.21 -8.45 40.32
C ALA A 154 13.27 -9.30 41.05
N ARG A 155 14.43 -9.60 40.46
CA ARG A 155 15.41 -10.57 40.98
C ARG A 155 15.91 -10.31 42.41
N HIS A 156 15.87 -9.07 42.88
CA HIS A 156 16.29 -8.75 44.26
C HIS A 156 15.24 -9.14 45.30
N ILE A 157 13.97 -9.33 44.86
CA ILE A 157 12.85 -9.69 45.75
C ILE A 157 12.38 -11.13 45.41
N ILE A 158 12.34 -11.46 44.10
CA ILE A 158 11.85 -12.76 43.60
C ILE A 158 12.91 -13.31 42.61
N PRO A 159 13.99 -13.95 43.09
CA PRO A 159 15.13 -14.31 42.22
C PRO A 159 14.78 -15.21 41.03
N ASN A 160 13.76 -16.08 41.19
CA ASN A 160 13.37 -17.08 40.18
C ASN A 160 12.25 -16.61 39.24
N ALA A 161 11.80 -15.38 39.35
CA ALA A 161 10.81 -14.84 38.43
C ALA A 161 11.47 -14.50 37.07
N ILE A 162 11.01 -15.16 36.00
CA ILE A 162 11.51 -14.93 34.64
C ILE A 162 10.43 -14.43 33.68
N THR A 163 9.15 -14.52 34.07
CA THR A 163 8.02 -14.03 33.28
C THR A 163 7.25 -12.94 34.03
N THR A 164 6.49 -12.15 33.31
CA THR A 164 5.59 -11.16 33.92
C THR A 164 4.56 -11.83 34.82
N ASP A 165 4.09 -13.03 34.46
CA ASP A 165 3.12 -13.78 35.22
C ASP A 165 3.74 -14.27 36.58
N ASP A 166 5.03 -14.65 36.62
CA ASP A 166 5.71 -14.97 37.84
C ASP A 166 5.72 -13.83 38.86
N VAL A 167 5.94 -12.59 38.36
CA VAL A 167 5.93 -11.38 39.21
C VAL A 167 4.51 -11.09 39.70
N ILE A 168 3.50 -11.17 38.83
CA ILE A 168 2.10 -10.94 39.21
C ILE A 168 1.66 -11.93 40.29
N TYR A 169 1.99 -13.23 40.17
CA TYR A 169 1.67 -14.25 41.17
C TYR A 169 2.34 -13.98 42.51
N ALA A 170 3.60 -13.58 42.49
CA ALA A 170 4.37 -13.37 43.69
C ALA A 170 3.88 -12.17 44.53
N ILE A 171 3.29 -11.14 43.89
CA ILE A 171 2.69 -9.97 44.56
C ILE A 171 1.20 -10.18 44.92
N GLY A 172 0.70 -11.42 44.82
CA GLY A 172 -0.70 -11.73 45.14
C GLY A 172 -1.73 -11.34 44.10
N GLY A 173 -1.30 -10.97 42.89
CA GLY A 173 -2.14 -10.70 41.76
C GLY A 173 -2.58 -12.00 41.06
N SER A 174 -3.74 -11.96 40.41
CA SER A 174 -4.11 -13.01 39.45
C SER A 174 -3.71 -12.49 38.04
N PRO A 175 -2.92 -13.27 37.28
CA PRO A 175 -2.64 -12.89 35.91
C PRO A 175 -3.97 -12.74 35.14
N VAL A 176 -4.06 -11.73 34.30
CA VAL A 176 -5.23 -11.54 33.44
C VAL A 176 -5.27 -12.74 32.49
N ILE A 177 -6.06 -13.74 32.86
CA ILE A 177 -6.31 -14.90 32.01
C ILE A 177 -7.13 -14.43 30.84
N THR A 178 -6.49 -13.95 29.79
CA THR A 178 -7.09 -14.01 28.46
C THR A 178 -7.26 -15.51 28.19
N LYS A 179 -8.51 -15.99 28.28
CA LYS A 179 -8.92 -17.39 28.11
C LYS A 179 -8.30 -17.98 26.84
N SER A 180 -7.14 -18.61 26.99
CA SER A 180 -6.58 -19.57 26.02
C SER A 180 -5.35 -20.29 26.62
N SER A 181 -5.53 -20.93 27.80
CA SER A 181 -4.62 -21.99 28.20
C SER A 181 -5.41 -23.31 28.18
N PRO A 182 -4.98 -24.31 27.41
CA PRO A 182 -5.61 -25.61 27.52
C PRO A 182 -5.25 -26.21 28.87
N LYS A 183 -6.21 -26.27 29.80
CA LYS A 183 -6.12 -27.16 30.95
C LYS A 183 -6.02 -28.59 30.43
N HIS A 184 -4.99 -29.28 30.85
CA HIS A 184 -4.85 -30.69 30.72
C HIS A 184 -6.06 -31.38 31.38
N ASN A 185 -7.04 -31.78 30.60
CA ASN A 185 -8.00 -32.80 30.93
C ASN A 185 -8.28 -33.62 29.67
N SER A 186 -7.88 -34.88 29.77
CA SER A 186 -8.19 -35.95 28.84
C SER A 186 -9.70 -36.10 28.65
N ARG A 187 -10.10 -36.32 27.38
CA ARG A 187 -11.43 -36.73 26.89
C ARG A 187 -12.44 -35.58 26.76
N ASP A 188 -12.60 -35.13 25.58
CA ASP A 188 -13.76 -35.14 24.68
C ASP A 188 -13.56 -34.10 23.55
N SER A 189 -13.69 -34.62 22.38
CA SER A 189 -13.72 -33.91 21.12
C SER A 189 -14.98 -33.05 21.02
N ALA A 190 -14.87 -31.74 21.31
CA ALA A 190 -15.85 -30.75 20.86
C ALA A 190 -15.09 -29.45 20.53
N LEU A 191 -15.07 -29.10 19.27
CA LEU A 191 -14.63 -27.80 18.76
C LEU A 191 -15.41 -26.68 19.45
N PRO A 192 -14.75 -25.60 19.92
CA PRO A 192 -15.48 -24.42 20.36
C PRO A 192 -16.21 -23.77 19.17
N PRO A 193 -17.40 -23.14 19.40
CA PRO A 193 -18.22 -22.59 18.35
C PRO A 193 -17.49 -21.49 17.60
N LEU A 194 -17.60 -21.55 16.29
CA LEU A 194 -17.18 -20.56 15.31
C LEU A 194 -17.58 -19.15 15.77
N LEU A 195 -16.61 -18.31 16.02
CA LEU A 195 -16.84 -16.88 16.06
C LEU A 195 -17.40 -16.46 14.69
N THR A 196 -18.59 -15.89 14.72
CA THR A 196 -19.27 -15.33 13.56
C THR A 196 -18.30 -14.46 12.74
N PRO A 197 -18.32 -14.58 11.42
CA PRO A 197 -17.46 -13.76 10.59
C PRO A 197 -17.80 -12.29 10.82
N VAL A 198 -16.80 -11.54 11.28
CA VAL A 198 -16.88 -10.08 11.25
C VAL A 198 -17.02 -9.69 9.79
N LYS A 199 -18.24 -9.27 9.40
CA LYS A 199 -18.48 -8.66 8.11
C LYS A 199 -17.46 -7.55 7.93
N THR A 200 -16.46 -7.79 7.10
CA THR A 200 -15.61 -6.73 6.56
C THR A 200 -16.52 -5.85 5.72
N ASN A 201 -17.11 -4.84 6.35
CA ASN A 201 -17.68 -3.74 5.61
C ASN A 201 -16.56 -3.16 4.78
N ILE A 202 -16.56 -3.45 3.49
CA ILE A 202 -15.83 -2.71 2.48
C ILE A 202 -16.34 -1.27 2.62
N ILE A 203 -15.65 -0.49 3.42
CA ILE A 203 -15.95 0.94 3.56
C ILE A 203 -15.46 1.56 2.26
N THR A 204 -16.39 1.66 1.31
CA THR A 204 -16.22 2.52 0.15
C THR A 204 -15.78 3.88 0.67
N ASP A 205 -14.67 4.37 0.14
CA ASP A 205 -14.14 5.72 0.41
C ASP A 205 -15.24 6.75 0.13
N LYS A 206 -16.02 7.09 1.14
CA LYS A 206 -16.79 8.33 1.14
C LYS A 206 -15.75 9.43 1.31
N GLY A 207 -15.14 9.85 0.20
CA GLY A 207 -14.36 11.07 0.15
C GLY A 207 -15.16 12.15 0.89
N SER A 208 -14.54 12.83 1.84
CA SER A 208 -15.20 13.93 2.55
C SER A 208 -15.96 14.76 1.53
N LYS A 209 -17.29 14.92 1.72
CA LYS A 209 -18.14 15.71 0.79
C LYS A 209 -17.54 17.09 0.54
N GLY A 210 -16.82 17.65 1.53
CA GLY A 210 -16.06 18.89 1.41
C GLY A 210 -14.94 18.82 0.37
N SER A 211 -14.11 17.78 0.37
CA SER A 211 -12.96 17.70 -0.55
C SER A 211 -13.38 17.58 -2.03
N VAL A 212 -14.47 16.85 -2.31
CA VAL A 212 -15.05 16.80 -3.68
C VAL A 212 -15.65 18.15 -4.05
N PHE A 213 -16.35 18.79 -3.10
CA PHE A 213 -16.93 20.13 -3.31
C PHE A 213 -15.86 21.16 -3.68
N PHE A 214 -14.76 21.24 -2.93
CA PHE A 214 -13.67 22.17 -3.22
C PHE A 214 -12.95 21.86 -4.55
N SER A 215 -12.82 20.58 -4.92
CA SER A 215 -12.27 20.22 -6.23
C SER A 215 -13.18 20.66 -7.38
N VAL A 216 -14.49 20.48 -7.25
CA VAL A 216 -15.46 20.93 -8.24
C VAL A 216 -15.53 22.47 -8.28
N LEU A 217 -15.49 23.12 -7.12
CA LEU A 217 -15.46 24.57 -7.02
C LEU A 217 -14.23 25.18 -7.71
N SER A 218 -13.04 24.61 -7.50
CA SER A 218 -11.81 25.05 -8.19
C SER A 218 -11.94 24.89 -9.70
N LEU A 219 -12.52 23.78 -10.17
CA LEU A 219 -12.74 23.53 -11.61
C LEU A 219 -13.70 24.56 -12.25
N LEU A 220 -14.66 25.07 -11.48
CA LEU A 220 -15.58 26.12 -11.95
C LEU A 220 -14.95 27.52 -11.86
N LEU A 221 -14.17 27.79 -10.80
CA LEU A 221 -13.55 29.10 -10.59
C LEU A 221 -12.44 29.40 -11.62
N ILE A 222 -11.72 28.39 -12.10
CA ILE A 222 -10.63 28.59 -13.07
C ILE A 222 -11.14 29.19 -14.38
N PRO A 223 -12.17 28.62 -15.09
CA PRO A 223 -12.74 29.26 -16.27
C PRO A 223 -13.30 30.64 -15.99
N LEU A 224 -13.91 30.86 -14.82
CA LEU A 224 -14.40 32.16 -14.42
C LEU A 224 -13.28 33.19 -14.28
N CYS A 225 -12.16 32.81 -13.61
CA CYS A 225 -10.99 33.70 -13.50
C CYS A 225 -10.37 34.02 -14.87
N ILE A 226 -10.34 33.06 -15.78
CA ILE A 226 -9.90 33.28 -17.17
C ILE A 226 -10.77 34.33 -17.82
N PHE A 227 -12.10 34.15 -17.80
CA PHE A 227 -13.06 35.04 -18.41
C PHE A 227 -12.99 36.45 -17.83
N LEU A 228 -12.96 36.61 -16.51
CA LEU A 228 -12.85 37.90 -15.83
C LEU A 228 -11.50 38.55 -16.09
N GLY A 229 -10.39 37.80 -16.06
CA GLY A 229 -9.06 38.32 -16.35
C GLY A 229 -8.97 38.89 -17.77
N MET A 230 -9.53 38.20 -18.75
CA MET A 230 -9.58 38.67 -20.15
C MET A 230 -10.45 39.94 -20.34
N LYS A 231 -11.53 40.06 -19.55
CA LYS A 231 -12.47 41.18 -19.64
C LYS A 231 -11.97 42.46 -18.97
N PHE A 232 -11.33 42.33 -17.82
CA PHE A 232 -11.00 43.49 -16.95
C PHE A 232 -9.53 43.88 -16.96
N ILE A 233 -8.60 43.00 -17.39
CA ILE A 233 -7.17 43.28 -17.40
C ILE A 233 -6.69 43.48 -18.83
N HIS A 234 -6.35 44.72 -19.15
CA HIS A 234 -5.97 45.12 -20.54
C HIS A 234 -4.49 44.93 -20.83
N GLU A 235 -3.61 44.99 -19.79
CA GLU A 235 -2.17 44.80 -19.97
C GLU A 235 -1.73 43.41 -19.44
N ARG A 236 -1.20 42.57 -20.35
CA ARG A 236 -0.63 41.25 -20.06
C ARG A 236 -1.51 40.36 -19.18
N PRO A 237 -2.79 40.12 -19.54
CA PRO A 237 -3.76 39.39 -18.69
C PRO A 237 -3.30 37.97 -18.36
N TYR A 238 -2.48 37.35 -19.22
CA TYR A 238 -2.01 35.97 -19.02
C TYR A 238 -1.17 35.76 -17.75
N TYR A 239 -0.42 36.76 -17.26
CA TYR A 239 0.33 36.63 -16.01
C TYR A 239 -0.60 36.49 -14.82
N TYR A 240 -1.60 37.33 -14.70
CA TYR A 240 -2.56 37.32 -13.60
C TYR A 240 -3.45 36.09 -13.65
N ILE A 241 -3.91 35.70 -14.86
CA ILE A 241 -4.66 34.47 -15.09
C ILE A 241 -3.81 33.24 -14.66
N SER A 242 -2.54 33.21 -15.04
CA SER A 242 -1.62 32.13 -14.71
C SER A 242 -1.45 31.97 -13.19
N ILE A 243 -1.25 33.07 -12.47
CA ILE A 243 -1.14 33.05 -11.01
C ILE A 243 -2.44 32.56 -10.37
N ALA A 244 -3.60 33.05 -10.85
CA ALA A 244 -4.91 32.62 -10.36
C ALA A 244 -5.13 31.10 -10.57
N ILE A 245 -4.77 30.56 -11.73
CA ILE A 245 -4.87 29.12 -12.02
C ILE A 245 -3.97 28.31 -11.08
N ILE A 246 -2.73 28.76 -10.85
CA ILE A 246 -1.81 28.09 -9.91
C ILE A 246 -2.42 28.05 -8.51
N LEU A 247 -2.87 29.19 -7.99
CA LEU A 247 -3.45 29.28 -6.66
C LEU A 247 -4.72 28.43 -6.53
N LEU A 248 -5.64 28.49 -7.49
CA LEU A 248 -6.85 27.67 -7.49
C LEU A 248 -6.57 26.18 -7.64
N SER A 249 -5.50 25.79 -8.32
CA SER A 249 -5.09 24.39 -8.44
C SER A 249 -4.55 23.81 -7.13
N ILE A 250 -4.02 24.65 -6.24
CA ILE A 250 -3.48 24.25 -4.95
C ILE A 250 -4.59 24.05 -3.89
N ILE A 251 -5.72 24.78 -4.00
CA ILE A 251 -6.82 24.74 -3.01
C ILE A 251 -7.33 23.30 -2.76
N PRO A 252 -7.67 22.47 -3.76
CA PRO A 252 -8.14 21.10 -3.50
C PRO A 252 -7.11 20.26 -2.75
N PHE A 253 -5.83 20.52 -3.00
CA PHE A 253 -4.73 19.85 -2.31
C PHE A 253 -4.66 20.25 -0.84
N ILE A 254 -4.68 21.55 -0.52
CA ILE A 254 -4.66 22.04 0.86
C ILE A 254 -5.84 21.45 1.64
N VAL A 255 -7.06 21.53 1.09
CA VAL A 255 -8.27 21.02 1.74
C VAL A 255 -8.21 19.49 1.94
N MET A 256 -7.62 18.76 1.01
CA MET A 256 -7.43 17.32 1.15
C MET A 256 -6.46 16.99 2.30
N PHE A 257 -5.43 17.80 2.50
CA PHE A 257 -4.44 17.62 3.56
C PHE A 257 -4.93 18.07 4.93
N GLU A 258 -5.70 19.14 5.00
CA GLU A 258 -6.23 19.67 6.27
C GLU A 258 -7.26 18.74 6.92
N GLY A 259 -8.08 18.04 6.10
CA GLY A 259 -9.08 17.08 6.58
C GLY A 259 -8.59 15.67 6.87
N ARG A 260 -7.35 15.32 6.52
CA ARG A 260 -6.76 13.98 6.69
C ARG A 260 -5.29 14.13 7.04
N LYS A 261 -4.81 13.38 8.04
CA LYS A 261 -3.37 13.21 8.24
C LYS A 261 -2.88 12.21 7.16
N PRO A 262 -2.29 12.66 6.04
CA PRO A 262 -1.83 11.74 4.99
C PRO A 262 -0.71 10.88 5.57
N GLN A 263 -0.76 9.59 5.26
CA GLN A 263 0.35 8.71 5.62
C GLN A 263 1.57 9.07 4.78
N ALA A 264 2.77 9.07 5.37
CA ALA A 264 4.01 9.34 4.65
C ALA A 264 4.16 8.45 3.39
N ARG A 265 3.68 7.21 3.46
CA ARG A 265 3.68 6.26 2.33
C ARG A 265 2.82 6.70 1.15
N GLU A 266 1.71 7.38 1.41
CA GLU A 266 0.83 7.95 0.37
C GLU A 266 1.55 9.07 -0.39
N LEU A 267 2.23 9.97 0.34
CA LEU A 267 3.02 11.05 -0.24
C LEU A 267 4.16 10.53 -1.11
N VAL A 268 4.88 9.53 -0.62
CA VAL A 268 5.95 8.88 -1.38
C VAL A 268 5.41 8.26 -2.67
N THR A 269 4.26 7.59 -2.61
CA THR A 269 3.65 6.99 -3.82
C THR A 269 3.28 8.05 -4.84
N ILE A 270 2.68 9.17 -4.41
CA ILE A 270 2.35 10.31 -5.29
C ILE A 270 3.63 10.89 -5.90
N ALA A 271 4.66 11.14 -5.10
CA ALA A 271 5.93 11.69 -5.54
C ALA A 271 6.61 10.80 -6.60
N VAL A 272 6.64 9.48 -6.38
CA VAL A 272 7.18 8.50 -7.34
C VAL A 272 6.41 8.55 -8.67
N LEU A 273 5.07 8.59 -8.64
CA LEU A 273 4.26 8.65 -9.86
C LEU A 273 4.46 9.97 -10.62
N CYS A 274 4.56 11.10 -9.92
CA CYS A 274 4.94 12.38 -10.52
C CYS A 274 6.32 12.29 -11.19
N THR A 275 7.30 11.71 -10.50
CA THR A 275 8.67 11.56 -11.01
C THR A 275 8.70 10.70 -12.28
N ILE A 276 7.95 9.59 -12.32
CA ILE A 276 7.83 8.74 -13.52
C ILE A 276 7.23 9.56 -14.69
N GLY A 277 6.19 10.37 -14.42
CA GLY A 277 5.58 11.25 -15.41
C GLY A 277 6.54 12.31 -15.95
N VAL A 278 7.34 12.91 -15.06
CA VAL A 278 8.36 13.92 -15.42
C VAL A 278 9.49 13.30 -16.24
N ILE A 279 10.07 12.19 -15.77
CA ILE A 279 11.12 11.48 -16.51
C ILE A 279 10.63 11.03 -17.88
N GLY A 280 9.41 10.51 -17.95
CA GLY A 280 8.78 10.13 -19.22
C GLY A 280 8.66 11.32 -20.18
N LYS A 281 8.28 12.51 -19.70
CA LYS A 281 8.22 13.72 -20.55
C LYS A 281 9.59 14.16 -21.04
N ILE A 282 10.63 14.07 -20.20
CA ILE A 282 11.99 14.42 -20.53
C ILE A 282 12.60 13.41 -21.52
N ALA A 283 12.39 12.11 -21.30
CA ALA A 283 12.94 11.06 -22.17
C ALA A 283 12.47 11.15 -23.61
N PHE A 284 11.22 11.61 -23.82
CA PHE A 284 10.61 11.78 -25.16
C PHE A 284 10.58 13.25 -25.61
N TYR A 285 11.41 14.12 -25.03
CA TYR A 285 11.38 15.54 -25.32
C TYR A 285 11.64 15.87 -26.80
N MET A 286 12.53 15.12 -27.44
CA MET A 286 12.90 15.33 -28.85
C MET A 286 11.78 14.98 -29.84
N ILE A 287 10.76 14.24 -29.41
CA ILE A 287 9.65 13.86 -30.28
C ILE A 287 8.45 14.78 -29.98
N PRO A 288 8.06 15.66 -30.91
CA PRO A 288 6.96 16.59 -30.69
C PRO A 288 5.66 15.85 -30.31
N GLN A 289 5.03 16.28 -29.22
CA GLN A 289 3.76 15.74 -28.68
C GLN A 289 3.73 14.24 -28.35
N PHE A 290 4.77 13.46 -28.59
CA PHE A 290 4.84 12.04 -28.29
C PHE A 290 5.44 11.84 -26.88
N LYS A 291 4.57 11.71 -25.85
CA LYS A 291 4.98 11.68 -24.43
C LYS A 291 4.08 10.75 -23.61
N PRO A 292 4.61 9.97 -22.64
CA PRO A 292 3.84 9.07 -21.79
C PRO A 292 3.06 9.79 -20.68
N THR A 293 3.25 11.09 -20.48
CA THR A 293 2.79 11.85 -19.31
C THR A 293 1.30 11.69 -19.05
N VAL A 294 0.45 11.87 -20.05
CA VAL A 294 -1.01 11.77 -19.90
C VAL A 294 -1.43 10.34 -19.56
N ALA A 295 -0.81 9.34 -20.19
CA ALA A 295 -1.07 7.93 -19.86
C ALA A 295 -0.74 7.61 -18.39
N ILE A 296 0.40 8.09 -17.90
CA ILE A 296 0.81 7.90 -16.50
C ILE A 296 -0.17 8.60 -15.54
N ILE A 297 -0.64 9.81 -15.87
CA ILE A 297 -1.64 10.53 -15.07
C ILE A 297 -2.96 9.74 -15.03
N ILE A 298 -3.45 9.24 -16.16
CA ILE A 298 -4.68 8.43 -16.22
C ILE A 298 -4.55 7.18 -15.35
N ILE A 299 -3.47 6.41 -15.52
CA ILE A 299 -3.23 5.17 -14.75
C ILE A 299 -3.15 5.48 -13.25
N SER A 300 -2.43 6.54 -12.88
CA SER A 300 -2.28 6.97 -11.49
C SER A 300 -3.62 7.38 -10.88
N ALA A 301 -4.44 8.10 -11.63
CA ALA A 301 -5.77 8.54 -11.20
C ALA A 301 -6.75 7.37 -11.04
N MET A 302 -6.71 6.40 -11.94
CA MET A 302 -7.49 5.15 -11.82
C MET A 302 -7.11 4.38 -10.56
N ALA A 303 -5.82 4.33 -10.24
CA ALA A 303 -5.33 3.61 -9.07
C ALA A 303 -5.62 4.35 -7.75
N LEU A 304 -5.37 5.66 -7.67
CA LEU A 304 -5.38 6.43 -6.42
C LEU A 304 -6.63 7.29 -6.22
N GLY A 305 -7.47 7.44 -7.25
CA GLY A 305 -8.70 8.23 -7.22
C GLY A 305 -8.54 9.66 -7.75
N SER A 306 -9.68 10.34 -7.95
CA SER A 306 -9.79 11.62 -8.67
C SER A 306 -8.94 12.75 -8.09
N GLN A 307 -8.96 12.93 -6.77
CA GLN A 307 -8.24 14.03 -6.11
C GLN A 307 -6.73 13.89 -6.22
N ARG A 308 -6.22 12.67 -5.99
CA ARG A 308 -4.78 12.37 -6.13
C ARG A 308 -4.36 12.42 -7.60
N GLY A 309 -5.23 11.97 -8.51
CA GLY A 309 -5.03 12.08 -9.95
C GLY A 309 -4.89 13.55 -10.41
N PHE A 310 -5.74 14.45 -9.89
CA PHE A 310 -5.63 15.88 -10.15
C PHE A 310 -4.27 16.42 -9.69
N LEU A 311 -3.88 16.12 -8.46
CA LEU A 311 -2.62 16.55 -7.90
C LEU A 311 -1.40 16.04 -8.69
N ILE A 312 -1.41 14.74 -9.06
CA ILE A 312 -0.33 14.14 -9.87
C ILE A 312 -0.23 14.86 -11.22
N GLY A 313 -1.36 15.16 -11.87
CA GLY A 313 -1.40 15.90 -13.13
C GLY A 313 -0.78 17.29 -13.00
N VAL A 314 -1.21 18.05 -11.99
CA VAL A 314 -0.70 19.41 -11.72
C VAL A 314 0.80 19.41 -11.43
N ILE A 315 1.25 18.57 -10.51
CA ILE A 315 2.66 18.51 -10.12
C ILE A 315 3.54 18.02 -11.27
N THR A 316 3.10 17.00 -12.00
CA THR A 316 3.88 16.47 -13.14
C THR A 316 4.06 17.54 -14.23
N ALA A 317 3.01 18.30 -14.57
CA ALA A 317 3.10 19.39 -15.52
C ALA A 317 4.05 20.50 -15.03
N PHE A 318 3.91 20.93 -13.77
CA PHE A 318 4.72 21.98 -13.19
C PHE A 318 6.21 21.59 -13.13
N VAL A 319 6.51 20.44 -12.50
CA VAL A 319 7.90 19.99 -12.32
C VAL A 319 8.58 19.70 -13.65
N SER A 320 7.86 19.08 -14.61
CA SER A 320 8.46 18.83 -15.93
C SER A 320 8.85 20.11 -16.65
N ASN A 321 8.08 21.20 -16.48
CA ASN A 321 8.38 22.48 -17.09
C ASN A 321 9.55 23.21 -16.39
N ILE A 322 9.91 22.89 -15.14
CA ILE A 322 11.16 23.38 -14.53
C ILE A 322 12.38 22.89 -15.33
N PHE A 323 12.34 21.65 -15.81
CA PHE A 323 13.45 21.07 -16.59
C PHE A 323 13.39 21.43 -18.08
N LEU A 324 12.20 21.58 -18.65
CA LEU A 324 12.00 21.76 -20.09
C LEU A 324 11.72 23.20 -20.50
N GLY A 325 11.66 24.11 -19.55
CA GLY A 325 11.36 25.51 -19.73
C GLY A 325 9.98 25.91 -19.20
N GLN A 326 9.97 26.87 -18.29
CA GLN A 326 8.77 27.51 -17.77
C GLN A 326 8.30 28.61 -18.72
N GLY A 327 7.00 28.77 -18.84
CA GLY A 327 6.42 29.81 -19.64
C GLY A 327 4.94 30.06 -19.32
N PRO A 328 4.30 31.00 -20.01
CA PRO A 328 2.89 31.33 -19.78
C PRO A 328 1.94 30.16 -20.05
N TRP A 329 2.38 29.13 -20.76
CA TRP A 329 1.65 27.88 -21.00
C TRP A 329 1.60 26.96 -19.77
N THR A 330 2.52 27.11 -18.82
CA THR A 330 2.64 26.18 -17.68
C THR A 330 1.35 26.05 -16.85
N PRO A 331 0.69 27.13 -16.42
CA PRO A 331 -0.55 27.01 -15.66
C PRO A 331 -1.68 26.32 -16.42
N TRP A 332 -1.76 26.55 -17.72
CA TRP A 332 -2.75 25.89 -18.58
C TRP A 332 -2.50 24.38 -18.69
N GLN A 333 -1.23 23.98 -18.83
CA GLN A 333 -0.85 22.56 -18.80
C GLN A 333 -1.13 21.92 -17.43
N MET A 334 -0.84 22.62 -16.33
CA MET A 334 -1.16 22.16 -14.99
C MET A 334 -2.65 21.88 -14.84
N PHE A 335 -3.49 22.83 -15.30
CA PHE A 335 -4.93 22.67 -15.24
C PHE A 335 -5.42 21.54 -16.14
N ALA A 336 -4.98 21.47 -17.39
CA ALA A 336 -5.38 20.42 -18.34
C ALA A 336 -5.00 19.02 -17.81
N CYS A 337 -3.75 18.84 -17.37
CA CYS A 337 -3.28 17.58 -16.81
C CYS A 337 -3.99 17.22 -15.50
N GLY A 338 -4.24 18.18 -14.63
CA GLY A 338 -5.01 18.01 -13.40
C GLY A 338 -6.44 17.56 -13.69
N LEU A 339 -7.11 18.22 -14.62
CA LEU A 339 -8.49 17.90 -15.03
C LEU A 339 -8.58 16.49 -15.64
N ILE A 340 -7.63 16.10 -16.49
CA ILE A 340 -7.53 14.74 -17.03
C ILE A 340 -7.42 13.74 -15.88
N GLY A 341 -6.53 13.98 -14.91
CA GLY A 341 -6.38 13.12 -13.74
C GLY A 341 -7.66 13.03 -12.90
N PHE A 342 -8.33 14.18 -12.68
CA PHE A 342 -9.60 14.20 -11.93
C PHE A 342 -10.69 13.38 -12.61
N ILE A 343 -10.93 13.62 -13.91
CA ILE A 343 -11.97 12.93 -14.68
C ILE A 343 -11.68 11.44 -14.75
N SER A 344 -10.43 11.05 -15.02
CA SER A 344 -10.04 9.63 -15.10
C SER A 344 -10.32 8.88 -13.82
N GLY A 345 -9.95 9.44 -12.68
CA GLY A 345 -10.21 8.84 -11.37
C GLY A 345 -11.70 8.82 -11.01
N PHE A 346 -12.46 9.85 -11.41
CA PHE A 346 -13.90 9.93 -11.18
C PHE A 346 -14.66 8.88 -12.00
N MET A 347 -14.36 8.79 -13.31
CA MET A 347 -14.99 7.82 -14.22
C MET A 347 -14.71 6.38 -13.78
N TYR A 348 -13.46 6.10 -13.37
CA TYR A 348 -13.09 4.80 -12.86
C TYR A 348 -13.83 4.44 -11.56
N LYS A 349 -13.96 5.39 -10.61
CA LYS A 349 -14.71 5.20 -9.35
C LYS A 349 -16.19 4.93 -9.59
N LYS A 350 -16.78 5.50 -10.64
CA LYS A 350 -18.18 5.32 -11.04
C LYS A 350 -18.41 4.03 -11.84
N GLU A 351 -17.36 3.20 -12.01
CA GLU A 351 -17.39 1.99 -12.85
C GLU A 351 -17.73 2.24 -14.33
N ALA A 352 -17.72 3.52 -14.75
CA ALA A 352 -17.94 3.90 -16.14
C ALA A 352 -16.71 3.61 -17.02
N LEU A 353 -15.54 3.37 -16.41
CA LEU A 353 -14.31 3.00 -17.10
C LEU A 353 -13.84 1.64 -16.59
N PRO A 354 -14.08 0.53 -17.32
CA PRO A 354 -13.66 -0.80 -16.92
C PRO A 354 -12.15 -1.00 -16.97
N LYS A 355 -11.62 -2.00 -16.27
CA LYS A 355 -10.17 -2.33 -16.22
C LYS A 355 -9.61 -2.95 -17.50
N THR A 356 -10.39 -3.07 -18.55
CA THR A 356 -9.96 -3.65 -19.82
C THR A 356 -9.20 -2.62 -20.67
N THR A 357 -8.22 -3.07 -21.44
CA THR A 357 -7.29 -2.19 -22.15
C THR A 357 -8.00 -1.31 -23.20
N VAL A 358 -8.92 -1.88 -23.96
CA VAL A 358 -9.58 -1.17 -25.09
C VAL A 358 -10.38 0.06 -24.62
N PRO A 359 -11.31 -0.03 -23.65
CA PRO A 359 -12.02 1.16 -23.17
C PRO A 359 -11.09 2.22 -22.55
N ILE A 360 -10.03 1.81 -21.88
CA ILE A 360 -9.04 2.76 -21.32
C ILE A 360 -8.34 3.52 -22.44
N CYS A 361 -8.00 2.84 -23.53
CA CYS A 361 -7.36 3.46 -24.70
C CYS A 361 -8.28 4.44 -25.43
N ILE A 362 -9.54 4.04 -25.64
CA ILE A 362 -10.55 4.95 -26.25
C ILE A 362 -10.75 6.17 -25.37
N PHE A 363 -10.92 5.98 -24.07
CA PHE A 363 -11.04 7.06 -23.11
C PHE A 363 -9.80 7.96 -23.12
N GLY A 364 -8.60 7.36 -23.09
CA GLY A 364 -7.33 8.10 -23.13
C GLY A 364 -7.16 8.93 -24.39
N PHE A 365 -7.56 8.42 -25.54
CA PHE A 365 -7.59 9.16 -26.79
C PHE A 365 -8.53 10.37 -26.72
N LEU A 366 -9.78 10.12 -26.35
CA LEU A 366 -10.81 11.16 -26.30
C LEU A 366 -10.50 12.25 -25.27
N ILE A 367 -10.07 11.87 -24.06
CA ILE A 367 -9.79 12.86 -23.00
C ILE A 367 -8.57 13.71 -23.34
N THR A 368 -7.56 13.14 -24.01
CA THR A 368 -6.39 13.89 -24.46
C THR A 368 -6.79 14.88 -25.56
N LEU A 369 -7.52 14.42 -26.56
CA LEU A 369 -7.95 15.25 -27.67
C LEU A 369 -8.87 16.39 -27.20
N LEU A 370 -9.91 16.05 -26.41
CA LEU A 370 -10.97 17.00 -26.03
C LEU A 370 -10.57 17.91 -24.88
N ILE A 371 -9.88 17.39 -23.86
CA ILE A 371 -9.55 18.19 -22.67
C ILE A 371 -8.21 18.88 -22.85
N TYR A 372 -7.15 18.15 -23.22
CA TYR A 372 -5.84 18.78 -23.39
C TYR A 372 -5.84 19.73 -24.57
N GLY A 373 -6.24 19.29 -25.77
CA GLY A 373 -6.35 20.12 -26.95
C GLY A 373 -7.40 21.25 -26.79
N GLY A 374 -8.55 20.91 -26.17
CA GLY A 374 -9.61 21.88 -25.88
C GLY A 374 -9.18 23.05 -24.98
N ILE A 375 -8.21 22.85 -24.10
CA ILE A 375 -7.68 23.88 -23.20
C ILE A 375 -6.44 24.56 -23.82
N MET A 376 -5.54 23.80 -24.44
CA MET A 376 -4.26 24.34 -24.91
C MET A 376 -4.38 25.20 -26.18
N ASN A 377 -5.33 24.88 -27.07
CA ASN A 377 -5.52 25.68 -28.28
C ASN A 377 -6.06 27.09 -27.98
N PRO A 378 -7.12 27.28 -27.18
CA PRO A 378 -7.51 28.62 -26.72
C PRO A 378 -6.43 29.33 -25.91
N ALA A 379 -5.69 28.59 -25.09
CA ALA A 379 -4.58 29.16 -24.33
C ALA A 379 -3.48 29.71 -25.25
N ALA A 380 -3.17 29.02 -26.34
CA ALA A 380 -2.22 29.50 -27.36
C ALA A 380 -2.67 30.81 -28.02
N LEU A 381 -3.96 30.92 -28.36
CA LEU A 381 -4.56 32.16 -28.89
C LEU A 381 -4.40 33.31 -27.88
N ILE A 382 -4.73 33.09 -26.61
CA ILE A 382 -4.63 34.12 -25.56
C ILE A 382 -3.17 34.56 -25.35
N MET A 383 -2.23 33.61 -25.39
CA MET A 383 -0.81 33.90 -25.22
C MET A 383 -0.18 34.63 -26.38
N ALA A 384 -0.70 34.43 -27.57
CA ALA A 384 -0.24 35.14 -28.78
C ALA A 384 -0.72 36.61 -28.85
N ASN A 385 -1.60 37.03 -27.93
CA ASN A 385 -2.25 38.35 -27.94
C ASN A 385 -3.00 38.68 -29.23
N ASP A 386 -3.48 37.65 -29.92
CA ASP A 386 -4.32 37.83 -31.14
C ASP A 386 -5.73 38.28 -30.78
N THR A 387 -6.40 38.91 -31.71
CA THR A 387 -7.81 39.29 -31.53
C THR A 387 -8.67 38.04 -31.35
N ILE A 388 -9.43 38.00 -30.25
CA ILE A 388 -10.29 36.86 -29.96
C ILE A 388 -11.56 37.00 -30.80
N SER A 389 -11.63 36.24 -31.88
CA SER A 389 -12.79 36.07 -32.73
C SER A 389 -13.08 34.58 -32.95
N MET A 390 -14.28 34.26 -33.42
CA MET A 390 -14.60 32.86 -33.77
C MET A 390 -13.73 32.33 -34.91
N SER A 391 -13.33 33.18 -35.84
CA SER A 391 -12.43 32.81 -36.93
C SER A 391 -11.01 32.52 -36.45
N THR A 392 -10.45 33.39 -35.58
CA THR A 392 -9.11 33.13 -35.00
C THR A 392 -9.10 31.89 -34.08
N LEU A 393 -10.14 31.71 -33.29
CA LEU A 393 -10.28 30.52 -32.45
C LEU A 393 -10.34 29.24 -33.30
N ALA A 394 -11.13 29.23 -34.36
CA ALA A 394 -11.21 28.10 -35.29
C ALA A 394 -9.87 27.82 -35.97
N ALA A 395 -9.12 28.88 -36.35
CA ALA A 395 -7.80 28.74 -36.96
C ALA A 395 -6.79 28.05 -36.01
N TYR A 396 -6.78 28.42 -34.71
CA TYR A 396 -5.91 27.78 -33.71
C TYR A 396 -6.29 26.32 -33.48
N TYR A 397 -7.59 25.97 -33.44
CA TYR A 397 -8.01 24.58 -33.37
C TYR A 397 -7.60 23.77 -34.61
N ILE A 398 -7.83 24.30 -35.80
CA ILE A 398 -7.49 23.61 -37.07
C ILE A 398 -5.97 23.38 -37.15
N SER A 399 -5.16 24.38 -36.81
CA SER A 399 -3.70 24.25 -36.82
C SER A 399 -3.18 23.32 -35.67
N GLY A 400 -3.91 23.23 -34.57
CA GLY A 400 -3.57 22.37 -33.42
C GLY A 400 -3.94 20.88 -33.62
N ILE A 401 -4.95 20.56 -34.44
CA ILE A 401 -5.45 19.18 -34.64
C ILE A 401 -4.33 18.15 -34.91
N PRO A 402 -3.36 18.38 -35.82
CA PRO A 402 -2.32 17.39 -36.08
C PRO A 402 -1.49 17.07 -34.82
N TYR A 403 -1.16 18.07 -34.01
CA TYR A 403 -0.40 17.89 -32.76
C TYR A 403 -1.24 17.22 -31.69
N ASP A 404 -2.52 17.54 -31.57
CA ASP A 404 -3.45 16.97 -30.65
C ASP A 404 -3.69 15.47 -30.94
N ILE A 405 -3.78 15.10 -32.22
CA ILE A 405 -3.90 13.70 -32.68
C ILE A 405 -2.63 12.90 -32.32
N ILE A 406 -1.44 13.48 -32.57
CA ILE A 406 -0.17 12.81 -32.18
C ILE A 406 -0.11 12.60 -30.67
N HIS A 407 -0.52 13.58 -29.88
CA HIS A 407 -0.54 13.48 -28.43
C HIS A 407 -1.56 12.43 -27.94
N ALA A 408 -2.76 12.40 -28.53
CA ALA A 408 -3.77 11.39 -28.21
C ALA A 408 -3.34 9.98 -28.61
N ALA A 409 -2.74 9.83 -29.81
CA ALA A 409 -2.19 8.54 -30.26
C ALA A 409 -1.03 8.07 -29.37
N SER A 410 -0.13 8.97 -28.97
CA SER A 410 0.92 8.71 -27.99
C SER A 410 0.35 8.19 -26.68
N THR A 411 -0.70 8.85 -26.16
CA THR A 411 -1.38 8.41 -24.93
C THR A 411 -1.90 7.00 -25.06
N VAL A 412 -2.51 6.62 -26.19
CA VAL A 412 -3.00 5.26 -26.45
C VAL A 412 -1.86 4.24 -26.44
N ILE A 413 -0.75 4.53 -27.14
CA ILE A 413 0.40 3.64 -27.20
C ILE A 413 0.93 3.33 -25.80
N PHE A 414 1.13 4.37 -24.99
CA PHE A 414 1.62 4.21 -23.62
C PHE A 414 0.59 3.55 -22.68
N LEU A 415 -0.71 3.75 -22.91
CA LEU A 415 -1.74 3.03 -22.16
C LEU A 415 -1.74 1.53 -22.48
N ILE A 416 -1.57 1.14 -23.74
CA ILE A 416 -1.46 -0.28 -24.13
C ILE A 416 -0.30 -0.95 -23.39
N VAL A 417 0.85 -0.30 -23.32
CA VAL A 417 2.07 -0.86 -22.72
C VAL A 417 2.03 -0.81 -21.19
N LEU A 418 1.60 0.31 -20.61
CA LEU A 418 1.79 0.59 -19.20
C LEU A 418 0.57 0.33 -18.31
N ALA A 419 -0.67 0.34 -18.85
CA ALA A 419 -1.87 0.33 -18.00
C ALA A 419 -1.95 -0.97 -17.16
N LYS A 420 -1.86 -2.14 -17.79
CA LYS A 420 -1.98 -3.42 -17.09
C LYS A 420 -0.88 -3.63 -16.03
N PRO A 421 0.43 -3.51 -16.34
CA PRO A 421 1.47 -3.74 -15.35
C PRO A 421 1.48 -2.70 -14.22
N MET A 422 1.23 -1.41 -14.53
CA MET A 422 1.21 -0.38 -13.51
C MET A 422 -0.01 -0.50 -12.59
N LEU A 423 -1.22 -0.72 -13.12
CA LEU A 423 -2.42 -0.89 -12.30
C LEU A 423 -2.29 -2.08 -11.36
N THR A 424 -1.76 -3.22 -11.85
CA THR A 424 -1.52 -4.41 -11.01
C THR A 424 -0.55 -4.11 -9.87
N LYS A 425 0.58 -3.44 -10.16
CA LYS A 425 1.55 -3.04 -9.13
C LYS A 425 0.98 -2.01 -8.15
N LEU A 426 0.25 -1.00 -8.64
CA LEU A 426 -0.37 0.01 -7.79
C LEU A 426 -1.48 -0.57 -6.90
N ASP A 427 -2.27 -1.51 -7.39
CA ASP A 427 -3.28 -2.22 -6.58
C ASP A 427 -2.60 -3.04 -5.46
N ARG A 428 -1.45 -3.68 -5.73
CA ARG A 428 -0.63 -4.34 -4.70
C ARG A 428 -0.12 -3.34 -3.65
N VAL A 429 0.46 -2.22 -4.08
CA VAL A 429 0.95 -1.17 -3.17
C VAL A 429 -0.19 -0.64 -2.29
N LYS A 430 -1.38 -0.41 -2.86
CA LYS A 430 -2.57 0.02 -2.11
C LYS A 430 -2.98 -0.98 -1.02
N LYS A 431 -3.03 -2.27 -1.36
CA LYS A 431 -3.36 -3.34 -0.41
C LYS A 431 -2.29 -3.46 0.67
N LYS A 432 -1.02 -3.56 0.28
CA LYS A 432 0.11 -3.73 1.19
C LYS A 432 0.24 -2.61 2.22
N TYR A 433 0.01 -1.37 1.81
CA TYR A 433 0.21 -0.21 2.67
C TYR A 433 -1.09 0.42 3.18
N GLY A 434 -2.24 -0.14 2.86
CA GLY A 434 -3.54 0.36 3.32
C GLY A 434 -3.83 1.80 2.88
N LEU A 435 -3.31 2.23 1.71
CA LEU A 435 -3.33 3.63 1.27
C LEU A 435 -4.74 4.23 1.09
N LEU A 436 -5.77 3.39 1.08
CA LEU A 436 -7.17 3.80 0.95
C LEU A 436 -8.02 3.36 2.15
N LEU A 437 -7.44 2.70 3.16
CA LEU A 437 -8.14 2.35 4.38
C LEU A 437 -8.21 3.59 5.28
N LYS A 438 -9.41 4.01 5.60
CA LYS A 438 -9.70 5.06 6.57
C LYS A 438 -9.00 4.71 7.89
N GLY A 439 -8.21 5.61 8.45
CA GLY A 439 -7.49 5.41 9.69
C GLY A 439 -8.33 4.68 10.73
N ARG A 440 -7.85 3.54 11.20
CA ARG A 440 -8.34 2.87 12.38
C ARG A 440 -8.09 3.85 13.52
N ASN A 441 -9.17 4.39 14.09
CA ASN A 441 -9.06 5.19 15.31
C ASN A 441 -8.27 4.37 16.34
N SER A 442 -7.03 4.76 16.57
CA SER A 442 -6.29 4.40 17.76
C SER A 442 -6.79 5.34 18.85
N TYR A 443 -7.88 4.99 19.52
CA TYR A 443 -8.22 5.52 20.84
C TYR A 443 -9.07 4.49 21.58
N ASN A 444 -8.55 4.15 22.71
CA ASN A 444 -8.96 3.46 23.93
C ASN A 444 -8.51 2.03 24.04
#